data_84138a9899c43f2be2b3fc2b1a0a4f0d
#
_entry.id   84138a9899c43f2be2b3fc2b1a0a4f0d
#
_cell.length_a   1.000
_cell.length_b   1.000
_cell.length_c   1.000
_cell.angle_alpha   90.00
_cell.angle_beta   90.00
_cell.angle_gamma   90.00
#
_symmetry.space_group_name_H-M   'P 1'
#
loop_
_entity.id
_entity.type
_entity.pdbx_description
1 polymer ?
#
loop_
_entity_poly.entity_id
_entity_poly.type
_entity_poly.pdbx_seq_one_letter_code
_entity_poly.pdbx_strand_id
1 'polypeptide(L)'
;MPFEKLKEKLEKNGFQVSVFATGEDAAAYLNREIDHTTVGMGGSMTLAELGLKESLSSHNVLFCHGFTPGDPAQVQQLAAGADVYLLSANGVAEDTGELINIDGNGNRVASSLYGHKKVYFVIGKNKIAPDFHGALHRARNIAAPKNAQRLGKKTPCAVKGDRCYDCDSPDRICRGLVVHYKKMNRMDMEVVPIDQELGY
;
A
#
# COMPACT_ATOMS: atom_id res chain seq x y z
N MET A 1 3.90 22.42 7.70
CA MET A 1 3.03 21.65 6.76
C MET A 1 2.67 20.33 7.42
N PRO A 2 1.56 19.68 7.08
CA PRO A 2 1.31 18.35 7.61
C PRO A 2 2.45 17.41 7.22
N PHE A 3 2.82 16.49 8.11
CA PHE A 3 3.85 15.45 7.91
C PHE A 3 5.32 15.93 7.75
N GLU A 4 5.70 17.11 8.20
CA GLU A 4 7.10 17.60 8.06
C GLU A 4 8.12 16.61 8.66
N LYS A 5 7.88 16.14 9.88
CA LYS A 5 8.74 15.16 10.55
C LYS A 5 8.84 13.85 9.77
N LEU A 6 7.70 13.30 9.34
CA LEU A 6 7.67 12.09 8.53
C LEU A 6 8.39 12.28 7.20
N LYS A 7 8.13 13.40 6.50
CA LYS A 7 8.77 13.72 5.23
C LYS A 7 10.30 13.72 5.36
N GLU A 8 10.83 14.44 6.35
CA GLU A 8 12.28 14.48 6.62
C GLU A 8 12.87 13.07 6.81
N LYS A 9 12.18 12.20 7.56
CA LYS A 9 12.64 10.83 7.82
C LYS A 9 12.61 9.96 6.58
N LEU A 10 11.53 10.03 5.80
CA LEU A 10 11.40 9.30 4.54
C LEU A 10 12.45 9.73 3.52
N GLU A 11 12.69 11.04 3.36
CA GLU A 11 13.72 11.57 2.47
C GLU A 11 15.14 11.13 2.91
N LYS A 12 15.43 11.15 4.21
CA LYS A 12 16.67 10.59 4.78
C LYS A 12 16.81 9.08 4.52
N ASN A 13 15.73 8.36 4.43
CA ASN A 13 15.70 6.95 4.06
C ASN A 13 15.75 6.71 2.54
N GLY A 14 15.86 7.80 1.75
CA GLY A 14 16.06 7.78 0.30
C GLY A 14 14.76 7.75 -0.52
N PHE A 15 13.60 7.82 0.09
CA PHE A 15 12.34 7.92 -0.62
C PHE A 15 12.14 9.33 -1.19
N GLN A 16 11.50 9.42 -2.35
CA GLN A 16 10.85 10.65 -2.78
C GLN A 16 9.57 10.84 -1.96
N VAL A 17 9.18 12.09 -1.67
CA VAL A 17 7.98 12.35 -0.86
C VAL A 17 7.19 13.52 -1.43
N SER A 18 5.94 13.26 -1.82
CA SER A 18 5.00 14.26 -2.30
C SER A 18 3.77 14.30 -1.41
N VAL A 19 3.61 15.38 -0.64
CA VAL A 19 2.55 15.54 0.37
C VAL A 19 1.36 16.29 -0.23
N PHE A 20 0.14 15.79 0.05
CA PHE A 20 -1.10 16.39 -0.42
C PHE A 20 -2.09 16.62 0.72
N ALA A 21 -2.84 17.72 0.63
CA ALA A 21 -3.91 18.02 1.56
C ALA A 21 -5.15 17.16 1.28
N THR A 22 -5.41 16.88 0.00
CA THR A 22 -6.61 16.14 -0.42
C THR A 22 -6.27 14.93 -1.28
N GLY A 23 -7.17 13.95 -1.28
CA GLY A 23 -7.08 12.78 -2.17
C GLY A 23 -7.21 13.14 -3.65
N GLU A 24 -8.00 14.17 -3.94
CA GLU A 24 -8.19 14.68 -5.31
C GLU A 24 -6.88 15.23 -5.89
N ASP A 25 -6.16 16.07 -5.13
CA ASP A 25 -4.86 16.61 -5.55
C ASP A 25 -3.83 15.49 -5.74
N ALA A 26 -3.80 14.51 -4.84
CA ALA A 26 -2.92 13.35 -4.94
C ALA A 26 -3.25 12.49 -6.17
N ALA A 27 -4.53 12.26 -6.46
CA ALA A 27 -4.96 11.51 -7.63
C ALA A 27 -4.60 12.26 -8.93
N ALA A 28 -4.82 13.57 -8.98
CA ALA A 28 -4.43 14.41 -10.11
C ALA A 28 -2.90 14.37 -10.34
N TYR A 29 -2.11 14.45 -9.27
CA TYR A 29 -0.67 14.28 -9.34
C TYR A 29 -0.27 12.94 -9.92
N LEU A 30 -0.79 11.83 -9.37
CA LEU A 30 -0.46 10.49 -9.83
C LEU A 30 -0.86 10.24 -11.29
N ASN A 31 -2.00 10.77 -11.73
CA ASN A 31 -2.42 10.67 -13.13
C ASN A 31 -1.51 11.46 -14.08
N ARG A 32 -0.90 12.55 -13.64
CA ARG A 32 0.09 13.29 -14.44
C ARG A 32 1.45 12.60 -14.49
N GLU A 33 1.91 12.05 -13.38
CA GLU A 33 3.24 11.42 -13.27
C GLU A 33 3.28 10.01 -13.90
N ILE A 34 2.13 9.33 -13.95
CA ILE A 34 2.00 7.95 -14.45
C ILE A 34 1.21 8.00 -15.74
N ASP A 35 1.91 8.09 -16.86
CA ASP A 35 1.30 8.25 -18.17
C ASP A 35 1.96 7.33 -19.22
N HIS A 36 1.13 6.76 -20.10
CA HIS A 36 1.55 5.90 -21.22
C HIS A 36 2.50 4.76 -20.83
N THR A 37 2.23 4.07 -19.70
CA THR A 37 3.08 3.01 -19.15
C THR A 37 2.26 1.79 -18.71
N THR A 38 2.95 0.75 -18.26
CA THR A 38 2.33 -0.40 -17.61
C THR A 38 2.26 -0.18 -16.10
N VAL A 39 1.09 -0.40 -15.51
CA VAL A 39 0.82 -0.14 -14.10
C VAL A 39 0.30 -1.39 -13.41
N GLY A 40 0.97 -1.83 -12.37
CA GLY A 40 0.52 -2.91 -11.48
C GLY A 40 -0.11 -2.36 -10.20
N MET A 41 -1.19 -2.99 -9.75
CA MET A 41 -1.83 -2.68 -8.46
C MET A 41 -2.21 -3.95 -7.71
N GLY A 42 -1.95 -3.95 -6.40
CA GLY A 42 -2.55 -4.91 -5.48
C GLY A 42 -3.92 -4.45 -4.98
N GLY A 43 -4.59 -5.30 -4.19
CA GLY A 43 -5.80 -4.90 -3.49
C GLY A 43 -5.50 -3.83 -2.44
N SER A 44 -6.06 -2.63 -2.59
CA SER A 44 -5.89 -1.50 -1.66
C SER A 44 -7.17 -0.67 -1.60
N MET A 45 -7.72 -0.52 -0.40
CA MET A 45 -8.87 0.36 -0.19
C MET A 45 -8.50 1.83 -0.41
N THR A 46 -7.30 2.25 0.01
CA THR A 46 -6.79 3.61 -0.25
C THR A 46 -6.81 3.96 -1.73
N LEU A 47 -6.28 3.08 -2.60
CA LEU A 47 -6.27 3.34 -4.04
C LEU A 47 -7.67 3.29 -4.65
N ALA A 48 -8.56 2.44 -4.10
CA ALA A 48 -9.95 2.35 -4.55
C ALA A 48 -10.76 3.61 -4.20
N GLU A 49 -10.60 4.13 -2.99
CA GLU A 49 -11.26 5.35 -2.53
C GLU A 49 -10.81 6.60 -3.32
N LEU A 50 -9.59 6.58 -3.86
CA LEU A 50 -9.06 7.63 -4.75
C LEU A 50 -9.46 7.46 -6.23
N GLY A 51 -10.21 6.41 -6.60
CA GLY A 51 -10.59 6.14 -7.99
C GLY A 51 -9.42 5.90 -8.95
N LEU A 52 -8.25 5.48 -8.43
CA LEU A 52 -7.02 5.39 -9.23
C LEU A 52 -7.04 4.25 -10.25
N LYS A 53 -7.87 3.23 -10.08
CA LYS A 53 -7.99 2.16 -11.08
C LYS A 53 -8.63 2.69 -12.36
N GLU A 54 -9.73 3.38 -12.21
CA GLU A 54 -10.51 3.94 -13.30
C GLU A 54 -9.74 5.06 -14.00
N SER A 55 -9.18 5.98 -13.25
CA SER A 55 -8.48 7.13 -13.82
C SER A 55 -7.18 6.73 -14.53
N LEU A 56 -6.33 5.91 -13.93
CA LEU A 56 -5.08 5.46 -14.55
C LEU A 56 -5.31 4.52 -15.75
N SER A 57 -6.35 3.70 -15.74
CA SER A 57 -6.65 2.81 -16.86
C SER A 57 -7.09 3.54 -18.13
N SER A 58 -7.45 4.81 -18.04
CA SER A 58 -7.85 5.62 -19.20
C SER A 58 -6.68 5.99 -20.13
N HIS A 59 -5.45 5.97 -19.61
CA HIS A 59 -4.25 6.37 -20.36
C HIS A 59 -3.02 5.46 -20.11
N ASN A 60 -3.19 4.36 -19.38
CA ASN A 60 -2.16 3.37 -19.09
C ASN A 60 -2.67 1.95 -19.30
N VAL A 61 -1.75 0.99 -19.41
CA VAL A 61 -2.08 -0.44 -19.38
C VAL A 61 -2.07 -0.90 -17.91
N LEU A 62 -3.26 -1.05 -17.32
CA LEU A 62 -3.42 -1.36 -15.91
C LEU A 62 -3.63 -2.85 -15.67
N PHE A 63 -2.85 -3.44 -14.76
CA PHE A 63 -3.00 -4.79 -14.25
C PHE A 63 -3.39 -4.77 -12.76
N CYS A 64 -4.65 -5.01 -12.48
CA CYS A 64 -5.20 -5.06 -11.14
C CYS A 64 -6.19 -6.22 -11.00
N HIS A 65 -5.87 -7.17 -10.14
CA HIS A 65 -6.77 -8.30 -9.84
C HIS A 65 -8.15 -7.81 -9.40
N GLY A 66 -9.20 -8.39 -10.00
CA GLY A 66 -10.58 -8.02 -9.72
C GLY A 66 -11.07 -6.74 -10.44
N PHE A 67 -10.20 -6.12 -11.26
CA PHE A 67 -10.53 -5.00 -12.13
C PHE A 67 -10.18 -5.32 -13.60
N THR A 68 -8.94 -5.71 -13.87
CA THR A 68 -8.51 -6.12 -15.21
C THR A 68 -9.15 -7.47 -15.57
N PRO A 69 -9.81 -7.61 -16.74
CA PRO A 69 -10.36 -8.88 -17.18
C PRO A 69 -9.28 -9.96 -17.36
N GLY A 70 -9.63 -11.20 -17.06
CA GLY A 70 -8.76 -12.36 -17.25
C GLY A 70 -8.60 -13.24 -16.02
N ASP A 71 -7.75 -14.25 -16.14
CA ASP A 71 -7.43 -15.13 -15.02
C ASP A 71 -6.69 -14.35 -13.90
N PRO A 72 -7.16 -14.42 -12.65
CA PRO A 72 -6.56 -13.66 -11.54
C PRO A 72 -5.07 -13.90 -11.32
N ALA A 73 -4.58 -15.12 -11.53
CA ALA A 73 -3.17 -15.45 -11.35
C ALA A 73 -2.32 -14.83 -12.48
N GLN A 74 -2.81 -14.86 -13.71
CA GLN A 74 -2.14 -14.20 -14.85
C GLN A 74 -2.10 -12.69 -14.68
N VAL A 75 -3.21 -12.07 -14.25
CA VAL A 75 -3.23 -10.61 -13.98
C VAL A 75 -2.25 -10.23 -12.90
N GLN A 76 -2.10 -11.03 -11.84
CA GLN A 76 -1.09 -10.79 -10.79
C GLN A 76 0.34 -10.92 -11.32
N GLN A 77 0.62 -11.86 -12.22
CA GLN A 77 1.94 -12.00 -12.86
C GLN A 77 2.25 -10.80 -13.78
N LEU A 78 1.26 -10.33 -14.55
CA LEU A 78 1.42 -9.13 -15.39
C LEU A 78 1.64 -7.89 -14.52
N ALA A 79 0.91 -7.76 -13.41
CA ALA A 79 1.11 -6.68 -12.45
C ALA A 79 2.52 -6.69 -11.84
N ALA A 80 3.09 -7.86 -11.55
CA ALA A 80 4.45 -8.00 -11.03
C ALA A 80 5.54 -7.65 -12.05
N GLY A 81 5.23 -7.67 -13.36
CA GLY A 81 6.12 -7.27 -14.45
C GLY A 81 5.91 -5.84 -14.95
N ALA A 82 4.99 -5.08 -14.37
CA ALA A 82 4.70 -3.71 -14.80
C ALA A 82 5.86 -2.74 -14.49
N ASP A 83 5.98 -1.67 -15.25
CA ASP A 83 7.00 -0.63 -15.02
C ASP A 83 6.77 0.13 -13.72
N VAL A 84 5.50 0.45 -13.42
CA VAL A 84 5.08 1.18 -12.23
C VAL A 84 4.21 0.29 -11.35
N TYR A 85 4.40 0.35 -10.03
CA TYR A 85 3.53 -0.34 -9.09
C TYR A 85 2.97 0.59 -8.01
N LEU A 86 1.67 0.52 -7.77
CA LEU A 86 1.02 1.28 -6.72
C LEU A 86 0.52 0.38 -5.60
N LEU A 87 0.80 0.80 -4.37
CA LEU A 87 0.29 0.15 -3.16
C LEU A 87 0.09 1.18 -2.05
N SER A 88 -0.46 0.72 -0.92
CA SER A 88 -0.47 1.48 0.34
C SER A 88 0.34 0.75 1.40
N ALA A 89 0.65 1.42 2.52
CA ALA A 89 1.21 0.79 3.70
C ALA A 89 0.11 0.40 4.70
N ASN A 90 0.35 -0.63 5.52
CA ASN A 90 -0.52 -0.98 6.64
C ASN A 90 -0.20 -0.14 7.90
N GLY A 91 1.04 0.32 8.03
CA GLY A 91 1.49 1.26 9.06
C GLY A 91 2.75 1.97 8.62
N VAL A 92 2.93 3.20 9.11
CA VAL A 92 4.10 4.04 8.84
C VAL A 92 4.57 4.64 10.15
N ALA A 93 5.86 4.50 10.47
CA ALA A 93 6.47 5.08 11.66
C ALA A 93 6.89 6.54 11.38
N GLU A 94 6.34 7.50 12.11
CA GLU A 94 6.65 8.91 11.89
C GLU A 94 8.08 9.29 12.31
N ASP A 95 8.57 8.70 13.40
CA ASP A 95 9.86 9.05 13.99
C ASP A 95 11.07 8.52 13.22
N THR A 96 10.90 7.43 12.51
CA THR A 96 11.98 6.67 11.84
C THR A 96 11.74 6.47 10.35
N GLY A 97 10.50 6.57 9.86
CA GLY A 97 10.14 6.50 8.44
C GLY A 97 10.02 5.08 7.88
N GLU A 98 9.87 4.03 8.71
CA GLU A 98 9.63 2.68 8.20
C GLU A 98 8.21 2.54 7.65
N LEU A 99 8.11 1.82 6.52
CA LEU A 99 6.87 1.41 5.92
C LEU A 99 6.61 -0.08 6.22
N ILE A 100 5.48 -0.37 6.85
CA ILE A 100 5.14 -1.71 7.33
C ILE A 100 3.96 -2.27 6.53
N ASN A 101 4.14 -3.48 5.99
CA ASN A 101 3.10 -4.20 5.27
C ASN A 101 2.98 -5.66 5.73
N ILE A 102 1.75 -6.09 5.96
CA ILE A 102 1.38 -7.50 6.17
C ILE A 102 0.67 -7.99 4.92
N ASP A 103 1.03 -9.17 4.43
CA ASP A 103 0.48 -9.73 3.20
C ASP A 103 0.15 -11.22 3.34
N GLY A 104 -0.78 -11.69 2.52
CA GLY A 104 -1.21 -13.09 2.50
C GLY A 104 -0.66 -13.88 1.32
N ASN A 105 -0.68 -13.30 0.12
CA ASN A 105 -0.18 -13.95 -1.09
C ASN A 105 1.28 -13.58 -1.41
N GLY A 106 1.75 -12.48 -0.84
CA GLY A 106 3.11 -11.99 -1.07
C GLY A 106 3.27 -11.12 -2.33
N ASN A 107 2.29 -11.12 -3.24
CA ASN A 107 2.39 -10.41 -4.52
C ASN A 107 2.60 -8.89 -4.35
N ARG A 108 1.84 -8.25 -3.47
CA ARG A 108 1.94 -6.81 -3.22
C ARG A 108 3.28 -6.43 -2.57
N VAL A 109 3.72 -7.20 -1.57
CA VAL A 109 5.00 -6.93 -0.89
C VAL A 109 6.20 -7.31 -1.75
N ALA A 110 6.14 -8.36 -2.56
CA ALA A 110 7.20 -8.70 -3.53
C ALA A 110 7.40 -7.55 -4.53
N SER A 111 6.32 -6.99 -5.07
CA SER A 111 6.35 -5.83 -5.96
C SER A 111 6.92 -4.57 -5.28
N SER A 112 6.77 -4.43 -3.98
CA SER A 112 7.38 -3.30 -3.25
C SER A 112 8.89 -3.47 -3.00
N LEU A 113 9.43 -4.67 -3.22
CA LEU A 113 10.84 -5.00 -2.95
C LEU A 113 11.69 -5.07 -4.22
N TYR A 114 11.10 -5.48 -5.36
CA TYR A 114 11.86 -5.73 -6.56
C TYR A 114 11.00 -5.77 -7.84
N GLY A 115 11.60 -5.40 -8.98
CA GLY A 115 11.10 -5.70 -10.32
C GLY A 115 10.51 -4.51 -11.08
N HIS A 116 10.18 -3.41 -10.41
CA HIS A 116 9.58 -2.23 -11.05
C HIS A 116 10.60 -1.10 -11.26
N LYS A 117 10.34 -0.22 -12.22
CA LYS A 117 11.10 1.03 -12.38
C LYS A 117 10.76 2.01 -11.26
N LYS A 118 9.46 2.15 -10.95
CA LYS A 118 8.97 3.03 -9.89
C LYS A 118 7.84 2.38 -9.07
N VAL A 119 7.89 2.63 -7.74
CA VAL A 119 6.87 2.18 -6.79
C VAL A 119 6.32 3.38 -6.03
N TYR A 120 4.99 3.50 -5.96
CA TYR A 120 4.30 4.52 -5.18
C TYR A 120 3.62 3.91 -3.96
N PHE A 121 3.94 4.41 -2.77
CA PHE A 121 3.22 4.15 -1.53
C PHE A 121 2.24 5.28 -1.25
N VAL A 122 0.97 5.08 -1.55
CA VAL A 122 -0.08 6.08 -1.30
C VAL A 122 -0.69 5.82 0.07
N ILE A 123 -0.59 6.78 0.99
CA ILE A 123 -0.96 6.61 2.38
C ILE A 123 -1.85 7.74 2.89
N GLY A 124 -2.99 7.39 3.51
CA GLY A 124 -3.78 8.33 4.30
C GLY A 124 -3.15 8.57 5.68
N LYS A 125 -3.45 9.71 6.31
CA LYS A 125 -2.95 10.08 7.65
C LYS A 125 -3.24 9.05 8.74
N ASN A 126 -4.35 8.35 8.62
CA ASN A 126 -4.74 7.27 9.53
C ASN A 126 -3.78 6.07 9.53
N LYS A 127 -2.80 6.02 8.63
CA LYS A 127 -1.78 4.96 8.56
C LYS A 127 -0.51 5.29 9.33
N ILE A 128 -0.35 6.55 9.73
CA ILE A 128 0.84 7.05 10.40
C ILE A 128 0.68 6.83 11.92
N ALA A 129 1.69 6.27 12.52
CA ALA A 129 1.82 6.07 13.96
C ALA A 129 3.08 6.76 14.46
N PRO A 130 3.17 7.14 15.75
CA PRO A 130 4.30 7.89 16.27
C PRO A 130 5.66 7.20 16.07
N ASP A 131 5.67 5.85 16.20
CA ASP A 131 6.88 5.05 16.18
C ASP A 131 6.67 3.69 15.47
N PHE A 132 7.75 2.91 15.35
CA PHE A 132 7.74 1.57 14.76
C PHE A 132 6.77 0.62 15.46
N HIS A 133 6.72 0.63 16.80
CA HIS A 133 5.85 -0.27 17.56
C HIS A 133 4.37 0.07 17.34
N GLY A 134 4.03 1.34 17.31
CA GLY A 134 2.69 1.82 16.96
C GLY A 134 2.30 1.46 15.53
N ALA A 135 3.21 1.62 14.56
CA ALA A 135 2.98 1.27 13.17
C ALA A 135 2.80 -0.25 12.99
N LEU A 136 3.60 -1.07 13.65
CA LEU A 136 3.47 -2.52 13.65
C LEU A 136 2.18 -2.97 14.36
N HIS A 137 1.86 -2.36 15.50
CA HIS A 137 0.61 -2.61 16.21
C HIS A 137 -0.60 -2.31 15.30
N ARG A 138 -0.57 -1.16 14.61
CA ARG A 138 -1.61 -0.79 13.66
C ARG A 138 -1.76 -1.82 12.53
N ALA A 139 -0.65 -2.23 11.92
CA ALA A 139 -0.64 -3.22 10.85
C ALA A 139 -1.27 -4.56 11.29
N ARG A 140 -0.93 -5.03 12.49
CA ARG A 140 -1.41 -6.31 13.05
C ARG A 140 -2.82 -6.25 13.61
N ASN A 141 -3.17 -5.18 14.32
CA ASN A 141 -4.40 -5.12 15.13
C ASN A 141 -5.53 -4.29 14.48
N ILE A 142 -5.22 -3.48 13.48
CA ILE A 142 -6.21 -2.65 12.77
C ILE A 142 -6.33 -3.08 11.31
N ALA A 143 -5.25 -2.94 10.54
CA ALA A 143 -5.32 -3.16 9.10
C ALA A 143 -5.59 -4.63 8.72
N ALA A 144 -4.87 -5.58 9.31
CA ALA A 144 -5.05 -7.00 9.01
C ALA A 144 -6.43 -7.53 9.42
N PRO A 145 -6.97 -7.26 10.63
CA PRO A 145 -8.34 -7.65 11.01
C PRO A 145 -9.41 -7.07 10.09
N LYS A 146 -9.36 -5.77 9.80
CA LYS A 146 -10.32 -5.11 8.89
C LYS A 146 -10.27 -5.70 7.48
N ASN A 147 -9.08 -5.99 6.98
CA ASN A 147 -8.93 -6.64 5.67
C ASN A 147 -9.44 -8.09 5.68
N ALA A 148 -9.19 -8.85 6.73
CA ALA A 148 -9.73 -10.21 6.88
C ALA A 148 -11.26 -10.21 6.91
N GLN A 149 -11.86 -9.25 7.60
CA GLN A 149 -13.31 -9.05 7.65
C GLN A 149 -13.88 -8.70 6.27
N ARG A 150 -13.27 -7.72 5.56
CA ARG A 150 -13.66 -7.35 4.18
C ARG A 150 -13.60 -8.53 3.21
N LEU A 151 -12.63 -9.41 3.37
CA LEU A 151 -12.44 -10.61 2.55
C LEU A 151 -13.35 -11.79 2.98
N GLY A 152 -14.23 -11.61 3.95
CA GLY A 152 -15.14 -12.65 4.43
C GLY A 152 -14.43 -13.85 5.08
N LYS A 153 -13.24 -13.64 5.66
CA LYS A 153 -12.46 -14.72 6.27
C LYS A 153 -13.04 -15.17 7.61
N LYS A 154 -12.88 -16.46 7.93
CA LYS A 154 -13.36 -17.06 9.18
C LYS A 154 -12.29 -17.06 10.28
N THR A 155 -11.41 -16.07 10.27
CA THR A 155 -10.41 -15.90 11.32
C THR A 155 -11.03 -15.26 12.57
N PRO A 156 -10.50 -15.50 13.79
CA PRO A 156 -11.02 -14.88 15.02
C PRO A 156 -11.12 -13.36 14.94
N CYS A 157 -10.10 -12.72 14.37
CA CYS A 157 -10.06 -11.26 14.20
C CYS A 157 -11.13 -10.74 13.22
N ALA A 158 -11.42 -11.48 12.16
CA ALA A 158 -12.48 -11.09 11.20
C ALA A 158 -13.88 -11.26 11.79
N VAL A 159 -14.09 -12.32 12.58
CA VAL A 159 -15.38 -12.61 13.22
C VAL A 159 -15.68 -11.61 14.34
N LYS A 160 -14.68 -11.28 15.18
CA LYS A 160 -14.86 -10.39 16.33
C LYS A 160 -14.70 -8.89 15.94
N GLY A 161 -13.94 -8.59 14.90
CA GLY A 161 -13.74 -7.23 14.39
C GLY A 161 -12.90 -6.31 15.29
N ASP A 162 -12.12 -6.87 16.23
CA ASP A 162 -11.45 -6.11 17.29
C ASP A 162 -9.92 -6.04 17.14
N ARG A 163 -9.21 -7.18 17.19
CA ARG A 163 -7.74 -7.24 17.21
C ARG A 163 -7.19 -8.52 16.60
N CYS A 164 -5.87 -8.59 16.46
CA CYS A 164 -5.17 -9.83 16.10
C CYS A 164 -5.17 -10.83 17.26
N TYR A 165 -5.40 -12.10 16.96
CA TYR A 165 -5.37 -13.24 17.90
C TYR A 165 -4.19 -14.16 17.66
N ASP A 166 -3.30 -13.81 16.74
CA ASP A 166 -2.15 -14.64 16.31
C ASP A 166 -2.56 -16.11 16.03
N CYS A 167 -3.62 -16.27 15.28
CA CYS A 167 -4.32 -17.54 15.09
C CYS A 167 -3.62 -18.47 14.08
N ASP A 168 -3.86 -19.78 14.19
CA ASP A 168 -3.44 -20.81 13.24
C ASP A 168 -4.57 -21.16 12.24
N SER A 169 -5.54 -20.26 12.05
CA SER A 169 -6.64 -20.46 11.13
C SER A 169 -6.13 -20.74 9.70
N PRO A 170 -6.69 -21.73 8.98
CA PRO A 170 -6.37 -21.97 7.58
C PRO A 170 -6.72 -20.75 6.69
N ASP A 171 -7.67 -19.93 7.13
CA ASP A 171 -8.09 -18.69 6.48
C ASP A 171 -7.19 -17.48 6.78
N ARG A 172 -6.10 -17.67 7.55
CA ARG A 172 -5.17 -16.59 7.94
C ARG A 172 -4.58 -15.89 6.71
N ILE A 173 -4.78 -14.59 6.63
CA ILE A 173 -4.24 -13.74 5.55
C ILE A 173 -2.95 -13.02 5.91
N CYS A 174 -2.57 -12.95 7.19
CA CYS A 174 -1.33 -12.34 7.66
C CYS A 174 -0.21 -13.40 7.69
N ARG A 175 0.38 -13.67 6.50
CA ARG A 175 1.38 -14.71 6.30
C ARG A 175 2.80 -14.19 6.18
N GLY A 176 2.98 -12.96 5.72
CA GLY A 176 4.26 -12.30 5.61
C GLY A 176 4.22 -10.88 6.20
N LEU A 177 5.32 -10.47 6.80
CA LEU A 177 5.58 -9.13 7.28
C LEU A 177 6.79 -8.57 6.53
N VAL A 178 6.62 -7.40 5.91
CA VAL A 178 7.71 -6.66 5.26
C VAL A 178 7.82 -5.29 5.90
N VAL A 179 9.05 -4.92 6.24
CA VAL A 179 9.43 -3.60 6.73
C VAL A 179 10.44 -3.00 5.77
N HIS A 180 10.09 -1.85 5.18
CA HIS A 180 11.05 -1.05 4.43
C HIS A 180 11.71 -0.06 5.39
N TYR A 181 12.97 -0.28 5.71
CA TYR A 181 13.79 0.68 6.47
C TYR A 181 14.23 1.84 5.59
N LYS A 182 14.50 1.55 4.31
CA LYS A 182 14.98 2.50 3.31
C LYS A 182 14.46 2.13 1.93
N LYS A 183 14.57 3.06 0.99
CA LYS A 183 14.34 2.83 -0.44
C LYS A 183 15.19 1.68 -0.97
N MET A 184 14.61 0.81 -1.78
CA MET A 184 15.38 -0.24 -2.47
C MET A 184 16.36 0.38 -3.48
N ASN A 185 17.55 -0.21 -3.58
CA ASN A 185 18.66 0.37 -4.37
C ASN A 185 18.36 0.52 -5.87
N ARG A 186 17.54 -0.37 -6.44
CA ARG A 186 17.35 -0.47 -7.90
C ARG A 186 15.96 -0.04 -8.37
N MET A 187 15.17 0.56 -7.53
CA MET A 187 13.84 1.08 -7.87
C MET A 187 13.71 2.51 -7.39
N ASP A 188 13.04 3.33 -8.15
CA ASP A 188 12.56 4.60 -7.62
C ASP A 188 11.34 4.35 -6.75
N MET A 189 11.35 4.91 -5.55
CA MET A 189 10.26 4.72 -4.60
C MET A 189 9.81 6.06 -4.06
N GLU A 190 8.51 6.28 -4.14
CA GLU A 190 7.90 7.51 -3.68
C GLU A 190 6.79 7.23 -2.68
N VAL A 191 6.78 7.98 -1.60
CA VAL A 191 5.70 7.96 -0.60
C VAL A 191 4.84 9.20 -0.81
N VAL A 192 3.54 8.98 -0.90
CA VAL A 192 2.52 10.01 -1.14
C VAL A 192 1.60 10.10 0.07
N PRO A 193 1.96 10.87 1.12
CA PRO A 193 1.12 11.11 2.29
C PRO A 193 -0.01 12.09 1.96
N ILE A 194 -1.23 11.75 2.40
CA ILE A 194 -2.44 12.55 2.18
C ILE A 194 -3.08 12.87 3.52
N ASP A 195 -3.39 14.16 3.77
CA ASP A 195 -4.02 14.62 5.03
C ASP A 195 -5.52 14.29 5.10
N GLN A 196 -5.84 13.07 4.70
CA GLN A 196 -7.17 12.49 4.81
C GLN A 196 -7.09 11.06 5.33
N GLU A 197 -8.13 10.58 5.98
CA GLU A 197 -8.26 9.17 6.32
C GLU A 197 -8.67 8.39 5.08
N LEU A 198 -7.84 7.44 4.64
CA LEU A 198 -8.03 6.65 3.44
C LEU A 198 -7.73 5.17 3.69
N GLY A 199 -8.66 4.31 3.36
CA GLY A 199 -8.58 2.88 3.63
C GLY A 199 -8.48 2.58 5.14
N TYR A 200 -7.81 1.46 5.51
CA TYR A 200 -7.66 1.02 6.91
C TYR A 200 -6.28 0.43 7.18
#